data_c3387a9b66b8ac0759931f270dd47ab9
#
_entry.id   c3387a9b66b8ac0759931f270dd47ab9
#
_cell.length_a   1.000
_cell.length_b   1.000
_cell.length_c   1.000
_cell.angle_alpha   90.00
_cell.angle_beta   90.00
_cell.angle_gamma   90.00
#
_symmetry.space_group_name_H-M   'P 1'
#
loop_
_entity.id
_entity.type
_entity.pdbx_description
1 polymer ?
#
loop_
_entity_poly.entity_id
_entity_poly.type
_entity_poly.pdbx_seq_one_letter_code
_entity_poly.pdbx_strand_id
1 'polypeptide(L)'
;MKKKINTALPALSRMGVLLLIIVMGVIIDPSFLSLRNISNNLANASILIILGVGETVAIITNGPDLSAGSIMTMGGVVTAILLKNYQIHFVVAILGGLAVGALLGAINGYMIAYIKIPAFISTYGLQWAVFGFAYVVLNGYVIYSFDDAFRFIGNGTVFKYFSMTTVCMMVIAVIGTLLLKHTTLGRKFYSVGSNAVQANMSGIDSKKVIMKAFVFSGLMSAAAGILYVARMNSVQSDIGSAYLLNVLAAVYMGGT
;
A
#
# COMPACT_ATOMS: atom_id res chain seq x y z
N MET A 1 5.78 15.43 -34.24
CA MET A 1 4.89 16.26 -33.40
C MET A 1 3.55 15.63 -33.03
N LYS A 2 2.85 14.90 -33.91
CA LYS A 2 1.55 14.25 -33.63
C LYS A 2 1.56 13.19 -32.51
N LYS A 3 2.68 12.48 -32.27
CA LYS A 3 2.78 11.43 -31.23
C LYS A 3 2.83 11.97 -29.79
N LYS A 4 3.31 13.23 -29.58
CA LYS A 4 3.31 13.88 -28.27
C LYS A 4 1.92 14.41 -27.84
N ILE A 5 1.06 14.73 -28.79
CA ILE A 5 -0.28 15.27 -28.51
C ILE A 5 -1.21 14.17 -28.01
N ASN A 6 -1.08 12.92 -28.52
CA ASN A 6 -1.93 11.80 -28.10
C ASN A 6 -1.65 11.27 -26.69
N THR A 7 -0.48 11.53 -26.12
CA THR A 7 -0.17 11.15 -24.72
C THR A 7 -0.55 12.23 -23.70
N ALA A 8 -0.69 13.48 -24.15
CA ALA A 8 -1.07 14.60 -23.29
C ALA A 8 -2.61 14.69 -23.06
N LEU A 9 -3.42 14.27 -24.04
CA LEU A 9 -4.88 14.35 -23.92
C LEU A 9 -5.46 13.60 -22.71
N PRO A 10 -5.11 12.33 -22.44
CA PRO A 10 -5.63 11.61 -21.27
C PRO A 10 -5.08 12.16 -19.94
N ALA A 11 -3.92 12.79 -19.94
CA ALA A 11 -3.41 13.48 -18.75
C ALA A 11 -4.16 14.80 -18.50
N LEU A 12 -4.43 15.57 -19.57
CA LEU A 12 -5.21 16.81 -19.46
C LEU A 12 -6.66 16.58 -19.00
N SER A 13 -7.32 15.52 -19.48
CA SER A 13 -8.69 15.21 -19.07
C SER A 13 -8.77 14.83 -17.58
N ARG A 14 -7.79 14.05 -17.06
CA ARG A 14 -7.72 13.72 -15.63
C ARG A 14 -7.46 14.95 -14.76
N MET A 15 -6.58 15.85 -15.21
CA MET A 15 -6.34 17.13 -14.53
C MET A 15 -7.56 18.05 -14.56
N GLY A 16 -8.33 18.03 -15.65
CA GLY A 16 -9.57 18.81 -15.77
C GLY A 16 -10.62 18.39 -14.74
N VAL A 17 -10.82 17.08 -14.55
CA VAL A 17 -11.75 16.57 -13.53
C VAL A 17 -11.28 16.97 -12.12
N LEU A 18 -9.98 16.84 -11.83
CA LEU A 18 -9.42 17.23 -10.54
C LEU A 18 -9.62 18.74 -10.27
N LEU A 19 -9.35 19.58 -11.25
CA LEU A 19 -9.56 21.02 -11.15
C LEU A 19 -11.03 21.37 -10.90
N LEU A 20 -11.94 20.70 -11.61
CA LEU A 20 -13.37 20.90 -11.42
C LEU A 20 -13.80 20.54 -9.99
N ILE A 21 -13.33 19.43 -9.44
CA ILE A 21 -13.61 19.01 -8.05
C ILE A 21 -13.06 20.05 -7.06
N ILE A 22 -11.84 20.56 -7.28
CA ILE A 22 -11.24 21.59 -6.41
C ILE A 22 -12.05 22.87 -6.46
N VAL A 23 -12.42 23.34 -7.65
CA VAL A 23 -13.23 24.57 -7.82
C VAL A 23 -14.59 24.43 -7.15
N MET A 24 -15.28 23.30 -7.35
CA MET A 24 -16.54 23.03 -6.66
C MET A 24 -16.36 22.98 -5.14
N GLY A 25 -15.31 22.34 -4.65
CA GLY A 25 -15.02 22.28 -3.22
C GLY A 25 -14.82 23.66 -2.60
N VAL A 26 -14.09 24.55 -3.28
CA VAL A 26 -13.87 25.93 -2.83
C VAL A 26 -15.15 26.78 -2.85
N ILE A 27 -16.02 26.55 -3.84
CA ILE A 27 -17.31 27.26 -3.92
C ILE A 27 -18.23 26.84 -2.78
N ILE A 28 -18.25 25.56 -2.43
CA ILE A 28 -19.09 25.00 -1.36
C ILE A 28 -18.57 25.40 0.03
N ASP A 29 -17.26 25.31 0.24
CA ASP A 29 -16.62 25.65 1.50
C ASP A 29 -15.29 26.41 1.25
N PRO A 30 -15.23 27.71 1.55
CA PRO A 30 -14.00 28.50 1.44
C PRO A 30 -12.82 27.95 2.26
N SER A 31 -13.08 27.17 3.32
CA SER A 31 -12.05 26.53 4.11
C SER A 31 -11.42 25.30 3.43
N PHE A 32 -11.95 24.88 2.27
CA PHE A 32 -11.50 23.70 1.52
C PHE A 32 -9.99 23.72 1.23
N LEU A 33 -9.43 24.88 0.87
CA LEU A 33 -7.99 25.07 0.64
C LEU A 33 -7.20 25.50 1.89
N SER A 34 -7.80 25.46 3.08
CA SER A 34 -7.05 25.76 4.30
C SER A 34 -5.90 24.77 4.49
N LEU A 35 -4.76 25.26 5.01
CA LEU A 35 -3.58 24.41 5.28
C LEU A 35 -3.91 23.20 6.16
N ARG A 36 -4.83 23.37 7.09
CA ARG A 36 -5.30 22.29 7.97
C ARG A 36 -6.03 21.20 7.17
N ASN A 37 -6.94 21.60 6.28
CA ASN A 37 -7.69 20.65 5.45
C ASN A 37 -6.77 19.93 4.45
N ILE A 38 -5.87 20.65 3.79
CA ILE A 38 -4.86 20.08 2.89
C ILE A 38 -4.00 19.07 3.63
N SER A 39 -3.52 19.41 4.84
CA SER A 39 -2.71 18.50 5.66
C SER A 39 -3.48 17.23 6.03
N ASN A 40 -4.74 17.36 6.44
CA ASN A 40 -5.57 16.22 6.78
C ASN A 40 -5.84 15.31 5.55
N ASN A 41 -6.12 15.90 4.40
CA ASN A 41 -6.34 15.15 3.15
C ASN A 41 -5.06 14.43 2.70
N LEU A 42 -3.90 15.10 2.79
CA LEU A 42 -2.61 14.45 2.49
C LEU A 42 -2.33 13.29 3.45
N ALA A 43 -2.61 13.44 4.73
CA ALA A 43 -2.43 12.38 5.70
C ALA A 43 -3.40 11.20 5.47
N ASN A 44 -4.63 11.44 5.01
CA ASN A 44 -5.58 10.39 4.62
C ASN A 44 -5.10 9.67 3.34
N ALA A 45 -4.69 10.43 2.33
CA ALA A 45 -4.18 9.92 1.08
C ALA A 45 -2.86 9.14 1.26
N SER A 46 -2.08 9.45 2.29
CA SER A 46 -0.78 8.82 2.54
C SER A 46 -0.87 7.31 2.66
N ILE A 47 -1.89 6.81 3.36
CA ILE A 47 -2.10 5.36 3.53
C ILE A 47 -2.39 4.71 2.19
N LEU A 48 -3.26 5.33 1.38
CA LEU A 48 -3.61 4.85 0.04
C LEU A 48 -2.39 4.85 -0.89
N ILE A 49 -1.55 5.88 -0.83
CA ILE A 49 -0.34 6.01 -1.67
C ILE A 49 0.68 4.93 -1.29
N ILE A 50 0.87 4.64 -0.01
CA ILE A 50 1.79 3.59 0.44
C ILE A 50 1.34 2.22 -0.08
N LEU A 51 0.04 1.90 0.05
CA LEU A 51 -0.55 0.71 -0.55
C LEU A 51 -0.33 0.70 -2.07
N GLY A 52 -0.57 1.83 -2.73
CA GLY A 52 -0.41 1.99 -4.18
C GLY A 52 1.00 1.75 -4.67
N VAL A 53 2.04 2.08 -3.89
CA VAL A 53 3.44 1.75 -4.24
C VAL A 53 3.65 0.24 -4.31
N GLY A 54 3.11 -0.52 -3.36
CA GLY A 54 3.17 -1.98 -3.38
C GLY A 54 2.38 -2.58 -4.53
N GLU A 55 1.14 -2.14 -4.69
CA GLU A 55 0.20 -2.57 -5.73
C GLU A 55 0.74 -2.30 -7.14
N THR A 56 1.38 -1.14 -7.36
CA THR A 56 2.03 -0.81 -8.63
C THR A 56 3.07 -1.86 -9.02
N VAL A 57 3.89 -2.32 -8.09
CA VAL A 57 4.92 -3.35 -8.37
C VAL A 57 4.27 -4.69 -8.69
N ALA A 58 3.21 -5.08 -7.99
CA ALA A 58 2.47 -6.32 -8.26
C ALA A 58 1.83 -6.28 -9.66
N ILE A 59 1.10 -5.21 -9.98
CA ILE A 59 0.41 -5.04 -11.28
C ILE A 59 1.41 -5.03 -12.45
N ILE A 60 2.50 -4.27 -12.35
CA ILE A 60 3.55 -4.21 -13.40
C ILE A 60 4.12 -5.61 -13.65
N THR A 61 4.28 -6.43 -12.61
CA THR A 61 5.01 -7.70 -12.72
C THR A 61 4.14 -8.85 -13.19
N ASN A 62 2.93 -9.00 -12.65
CA ASN A 62 2.11 -10.20 -12.95
C ASN A 62 0.59 -10.00 -12.80
N GLY A 63 0.13 -8.99 -12.07
CA GLY A 63 -1.29 -8.73 -11.86
C GLY A 63 -1.60 -8.16 -10.49
N PRO A 64 -2.86 -7.77 -10.23
CA PRO A 64 -3.27 -7.11 -9.00
C PRO A 64 -3.13 -8.01 -7.78
N ASP A 65 -2.79 -7.40 -6.65
CA ASP A 65 -2.76 -8.05 -5.34
C ASP A 65 -4.02 -7.72 -4.54
N LEU A 66 -5.07 -8.52 -4.74
CA LEU A 66 -6.33 -8.32 -4.02
C LEU A 66 -6.20 -8.53 -2.50
N SER A 67 -5.14 -9.16 -2.04
CA SER A 67 -4.90 -9.37 -0.61
C SER A 67 -4.30 -8.16 0.10
N ALA A 68 -3.92 -7.10 -0.62
CA ALA A 68 -3.25 -5.92 -0.05
C ALA A 68 -4.02 -5.33 1.14
N GLY A 69 -5.36 -5.23 1.07
CA GLY A 69 -6.19 -4.76 2.18
C GLY A 69 -6.17 -5.68 3.40
N SER A 70 -6.21 -6.99 3.21
CA SER A 70 -6.16 -7.95 4.33
C SER A 70 -4.75 -8.04 4.94
N ILE A 71 -3.71 -7.95 4.14
CA ILE A 71 -2.32 -7.86 4.62
C ILE A 71 -2.09 -6.57 5.40
N MET A 72 -2.64 -5.45 4.93
CA MET A 72 -2.70 -4.18 5.67
C MET A 72 -3.31 -4.39 7.06
N THR A 73 -4.47 -5.03 7.12
CA THR A 73 -5.15 -5.36 8.37
C THR A 73 -4.28 -6.21 9.28
N MET A 74 -3.74 -7.31 8.75
CA MET A 74 -2.95 -8.25 9.55
C MET A 74 -1.65 -7.65 10.06
N GLY A 75 -0.96 -6.85 9.27
CA GLY A 75 0.22 -6.10 9.71
C GLY A 75 -0.10 -5.16 10.88
N GLY A 76 -1.22 -4.44 10.80
CA GLY A 76 -1.73 -3.60 11.89
C GLY A 76 -2.12 -4.39 13.13
N VAL A 77 -2.86 -5.50 12.96
CA VAL A 77 -3.31 -6.39 14.05
C VAL A 77 -2.13 -6.98 14.83
N VAL A 78 -1.15 -7.55 14.11
CA VAL A 78 0.04 -8.12 14.76
C VAL A 78 0.82 -7.05 15.52
N THR A 79 1.03 -5.87 14.92
CA THR A 79 1.68 -4.76 15.61
C THR A 79 0.92 -4.36 16.87
N ALA A 80 -0.41 -4.26 16.79
CA ALA A 80 -1.26 -3.89 17.92
C ALA A 80 -1.19 -4.90 19.07
N ILE A 81 -1.22 -6.19 18.75
CA ILE A 81 -1.12 -7.28 19.73
C ILE A 81 0.26 -7.26 20.42
N LEU A 82 1.33 -7.10 19.66
CA LEU A 82 2.69 -7.02 20.22
C LEU A 82 2.85 -5.82 21.17
N LEU A 83 2.24 -4.69 20.84
CA LEU A 83 2.25 -3.50 21.68
C LEU A 83 1.41 -3.65 22.96
N LYS A 84 0.17 -4.15 22.83
CA LYS A 84 -0.79 -4.14 23.94
C LYS A 84 -0.75 -5.38 24.80
N ASN A 85 -0.72 -6.57 24.20
CA ASN A 85 -0.80 -7.81 24.96
C ASN A 85 0.57 -8.24 25.49
N TYR A 86 1.64 -7.98 24.71
CA TYR A 86 3.00 -8.38 25.07
C TYR A 86 3.88 -7.23 25.54
N GLN A 87 3.39 -5.98 25.48
CA GLN A 87 4.11 -4.77 25.90
C GLN A 87 5.52 -4.64 25.29
N ILE A 88 5.66 -5.11 24.04
CA ILE A 88 6.92 -5.08 23.29
C ILE A 88 7.18 -3.65 22.80
N HIS A 89 8.46 -3.24 22.82
CA HIS A 89 8.88 -1.95 22.31
C HIS A 89 8.37 -1.71 20.87
N PHE A 90 7.88 -0.51 20.59
CA PHE A 90 7.16 -0.19 19.36
C PHE A 90 7.97 -0.49 18.09
N VAL A 91 9.29 -0.32 18.09
CA VAL A 91 10.13 -0.65 16.93
C VAL A 91 10.09 -2.14 16.61
N VAL A 92 10.16 -3.00 17.62
CA VAL A 92 10.09 -4.46 17.45
C VAL A 92 8.70 -4.89 17.00
N ALA A 93 7.65 -4.26 17.54
CA ALA A 93 6.27 -4.51 17.14
C ALA A 93 6.04 -4.16 15.66
N ILE A 94 6.57 -3.02 15.19
CA ILE A 94 6.55 -2.61 13.78
C ILE A 94 7.26 -3.64 12.90
N LEU A 95 8.46 -4.07 13.29
CA LEU A 95 9.19 -5.12 12.54
C LEU A 95 8.42 -6.44 12.48
N GLY A 96 7.73 -6.81 13.56
CA GLY A 96 6.84 -7.98 13.59
C GLY A 96 5.68 -7.87 12.60
N GLY A 97 5.00 -6.72 12.56
CA GLY A 97 3.95 -6.45 11.59
C GLY A 97 4.44 -6.47 10.13
N LEU A 98 5.61 -5.87 9.88
CA LEU A 98 6.23 -5.89 8.54
C LEU A 98 6.65 -7.32 8.13
N ALA A 99 7.19 -8.10 9.06
CA ALA A 99 7.57 -9.50 8.82
C ALA A 99 6.37 -10.36 8.41
N VAL A 100 5.22 -10.16 9.07
CA VAL A 100 3.97 -10.85 8.70
C VAL A 100 3.50 -10.41 7.33
N GLY A 101 3.56 -9.12 6.99
CA GLY A 101 3.25 -8.64 5.65
C GLY A 101 4.14 -9.26 4.57
N ALA A 102 5.45 -9.33 4.82
CA ALA A 102 6.39 -9.99 3.92
C ALA A 102 6.11 -11.49 3.77
N LEU A 103 5.75 -12.19 4.85
CA LEU A 103 5.40 -13.60 4.85
C LEU A 103 4.14 -13.87 4.02
N LEU A 104 3.06 -13.09 4.23
CA LEU A 104 1.82 -13.23 3.47
C LEU A 104 2.03 -12.90 1.99
N GLY A 105 2.81 -11.87 1.69
CA GLY A 105 3.25 -11.58 0.32
C GLY A 105 4.09 -12.70 -0.29
N ALA A 106 4.96 -13.35 0.49
CA ALA A 106 5.73 -14.51 0.04
C ALA A 106 4.84 -15.73 -0.25
N ILE A 107 3.79 -15.95 0.55
CA ILE A 107 2.80 -17.02 0.31
C ILE A 107 2.12 -16.79 -1.04
N ASN A 108 1.60 -15.59 -1.31
CA ASN A 108 1.03 -15.25 -2.63
C ASN A 108 2.05 -15.42 -3.75
N GLY A 109 3.23 -14.84 -3.57
CA GLY A 109 4.30 -14.93 -4.57
C GLY A 109 4.68 -16.37 -4.89
N TYR A 110 4.69 -17.25 -3.89
CA TYR A 110 4.96 -18.68 -4.07
C TYR A 110 3.81 -19.37 -4.83
N MET A 111 2.56 -19.15 -4.42
CA MET A 111 1.39 -19.74 -5.08
C MET A 111 1.31 -19.33 -6.55
N ILE A 112 1.62 -18.09 -6.86
CA ILE A 112 1.57 -17.54 -8.22
C ILE A 112 2.77 -18.00 -9.05
N ALA A 113 3.99 -17.87 -8.52
CA ALA A 113 5.21 -18.11 -9.30
C ALA A 113 5.56 -19.58 -9.46
N TYR A 114 5.35 -20.40 -8.41
CA TYR A 114 5.78 -21.80 -8.39
C TYR A 114 4.62 -22.78 -8.61
N ILE A 115 3.48 -22.57 -7.97
CA ILE A 115 2.29 -23.42 -8.15
C ILE A 115 1.53 -23.01 -9.41
N LYS A 116 1.75 -21.76 -9.92
CA LYS A 116 1.12 -21.20 -11.14
C LYS A 116 -0.40 -20.96 -11.00
N ILE A 117 -0.85 -20.68 -9.78
CA ILE A 117 -2.22 -20.21 -9.56
C ILE A 117 -2.33 -18.78 -10.13
N PRO A 118 -3.39 -18.46 -10.90
CA PRO A 118 -3.61 -17.09 -11.36
C PRO A 118 -3.62 -16.08 -10.18
N ALA A 119 -2.97 -14.92 -10.36
CA ALA A 119 -2.80 -13.93 -9.31
C ALA A 119 -4.12 -13.54 -8.64
N PHE A 120 -5.16 -13.31 -9.45
CA PHE A 120 -6.49 -12.99 -8.94
C PHE A 120 -7.04 -14.05 -7.97
N ILE A 121 -6.93 -15.33 -8.31
CA ILE A 121 -7.45 -16.44 -7.49
C ILE A 121 -6.65 -16.58 -6.19
N SER A 122 -5.31 -16.53 -6.29
CA SER A 122 -4.42 -16.64 -5.15
C SER A 122 -4.66 -15.51 -4.14
N THR A 123 -4.61 -14.27 -4.61
CA THR A 123 -4.70 -13.08 -3.76
C THR A 123 -6.10 -12.90 -3.18
N TYR A 124 -7.15 -13.20 -3.95
CA TYR A 124 -8.52 -13.15 -3.45
C TYR A 124 -8.81 -14.24 -2.40
N GLY A 125 -8.32 -15.44 -2.62
CA GLY A 125 -8.41 -16.52 -1.62
C GLY A 125 -7.69 -16.16 -0.33
N LEU A 126 -6.45 -15.65 -0.43
CA LEU A 126 -5.67 -15.21 0.72
C LEU A 126 -6.35 -14.04 1.46
N GLN A 127 -6.98 -13.11 0.74
CA GLN A 127 -7.70 -11.99 1.34
C GLN A 127 -8.72 -12.46 2.38
N TRP A 128 -9.60 -13.37 2.02
CA TRP A 128 -10.64 -13.85 2.92
C TRP A 128 -10.09 -14.71 4.06
N ALA A 129 -9.08 -15.53 3.77
CA ALA A 129 -8.39 -16.31 4.79
C ALA A 129 -7.74 -15.40 5.85
N VAL A 130 -7.07 -14.32 5.43
CA VAL A 130 -6.39 -13.38 6.33
C VAL A 130 -7.39 -12.53 7.11
N PHE A 131 -8.48 -12.04 6.51
CA PHE A 131 -9.52 -11.31 7.25
C PHE A 131 -10.19 -12.21 8.30
N GLY A 132 -10.52 -13.47 7.93
CA GLY A 132 -11.07 -14.44 8.87
C GLY A 132 -10.09 -14.73 10.02
N PHE A 133 -8.81 -14.88 9.72
CA PHE A 133 -7.78 -15.10 10.73
C PHE A 133 -7.60 -13.88 11.64
N ALA A 134 -7.61 -12.66 11.09
CA ALA A 134 -7.56 -11.43 11.88
C ALA A 134 -8.75 -11.32 12.84
N TYR A 135 -9.95 -11.69 12.39
CA TYR A 135 -11.15 -11.73 13.25
C TYR A 135 -11.00 -12.71 14.41
N VAL A 136 -10.52 -13.92 14.13
CA VAL A 136 -10.29 -14.96 15.16
C VAL A 136 -9.24 -14.51 16.18
N VAL A 137 -8.11 -13.96 15.72
CA VAL A 137 -7.02 -13.51 16.59
C VAL A 137 -7.43 -12.34 17.49
N LEU A 138 -8.30 -11.46 16.99
CA LEU A 138 -8.87 -10.36 17.77
C LEU A 138 -10.08 -10.78 18.63
N ASN A 139 -10.57 -12.02 18.49
CA ASN A 139 -11.86 -12.47 19.09
C ASN A 139 -13.03 -11.52 18.80
N GLY A 140 -13.00 -10.85 17.64
CA GLY A 140 -13.98 -9.83 17.26
C GLY A 140 -13.86 -8.49 18.00
N TYR A 141 -12.88 -8.32 18.90
CA TYR A 141 -12.71 -7.08 19.65
C TYR A 141 -11.83 -6.07 18.90
N VAL A 142 -12.00 -4.80 19.28
CA VAL A 142 -11.14 -3.70 18.82
C VAL A 142 -10.03 -3.47 19.85
N ILE A 143 -8.77 -3.42 19.41
CA ILE A 143 -7.67 -2.98 20.26
C ILE A 143 -7.47 -1.48 20.02
N TYR A 144 -7.35 -0.70 21.09
CA TYR A 144 -7.23 0.76 21.03
C TYR A 144 -6.34 1.31 22.14
N SER A 145 -6.08 2.64 22.08
CA SER A 145 -5.33 3.38 23.11
C SER A 145 -3.86 2.97 23.18
N PHE A 146 -3.11 3.17 22.10
CA PHE A 146 -1.67 2.91 22.02
C PHE A 146 -0.86 4.03 22.66
N ASP A 147 0.41 3.73 22.98
CA ASP A 147 1.33 4.67 23.61
C ASP A 147 1.67 5.85 22.68
N ASP A 148 1.95 7.01 23.26
CA ASP A 148 2.22 8.23 22.50
C ASP A 148 3.43 8.11 21.57
N ALA A 149 4.45 7.32 21.92
CA ALA A 149 5.61 7.06 21.07
C ALA A 149 5.22 6.36 19.75
N PHE A 150 4.32 5.38 19.81
CA PHE A 150 3.80 4.72 18.59
C PHE A 150 2.85 5.65 17.83
N ARG A 151 1.95 6.33 18.54
CA ARG A 151 0.99 7.27 17.95
C ARG A 151 1.66 8.44 17.24
N PHE A 152 2.86 8.85 17.67
CA PHE A 152 3.62 9.91 17.03
C PHE A 152 3.91 9.61 15.55
N ILE A 153 4.15 8.34 15.19
CA ILE A 153 4.38 7.92 13.79
C ILE A 153 3.15 8.16 12.90
N GLY A 154 1.95 8.06 13.49
CA GLY A 154 0.69 8.31 12.79
C GLY A 154 0.22 9.77 12.85
N ASN A 155 0.20 10.36 14.04
CA ASN A 155 -0.40 11.67 14.31
C ASN A 155 0.59 12.75 14.68
N GLY A 156 1.88 12.43 14.84
CA GLY A 156 2.91 13.43 15.12
C GLY A 156 2.91 14.51 14.04
N THR A 157 3.10 15.75 14.44
CA THR A 157 3.20 16.89 13.52
C THR A 157 4.65 17.29 13.34
N VAL A 158 5.07 17.36 12.08
CA VAL A 158 6.38 17.88 11.68
C VAL A 158 6.15 19.22 11.00
N PHE A 159 6.98 20.22 11.32
CA PHE A 159 6.84 21.60 10.79
C PHE A 159 5.43 22.20 10.98
N LYS A 160 4.78 21.94 12.13
CA LYS A 160 3.49 22.50 12.55
C LYS A 160 2.28 22.08 11.70
N TYR A 161 2.46 21.72 10.43
CA TYR A 161 1.35 21.45 9.48
C TYR A 161 1.37 20.06 8.86
N PHE A 162 2.51 19.38 8.82
CA PHE A 162 2.60 18.06 8.16
C PHE A 162 2.53 16.92 9.17
N SER A 163 1.64 15.98 8.93
CA SER A 163 1.57 14.73 9.70
C SER A 163 2.80 13.85 9.41
N MET A 164 3.30 13.16 10.43
CA MET A 164 4.39 12.19 10.28
C MET A 164 4.04 11.09 9.29
N THR A 165 2.76 10.69 9.20
CA THR A 165 2.26 9.78 8.16
C THR A 165 2.55 10.29 6.75
N THR A 166 2.39 11.60 6.51
CA THR A 166 2.71 12.22 5.21
C THR A 166 4.20 12.18 4.91
N VAL A 167 5.04 12.38 5.92
CA VAL A 167 6.50 12.26 5.76
C VAL A 167 6.89 10.83 5.42
N CYS A 168 6.34 9.84 6.13
CA CYS A 168 6.57 8.41 5.83
C CYS A 168 6.14 8.07 4.39
N MET A 169 4.99 8.58 3.96
CA MET A 169 4.51 8.39 2.59
C MET A 169 5.48 8.97 1.56
N MET A 170 5.97 10.20 1.76
CA MET A 170 6.93 10.82 0.84
C MET A 170 8.21 9.98 0.72
N VAL A 171 8.75 9.52 1.84
CA VAL A 171 9.94 8.67 1.88
C VAL A 171 9.69 7.36 1.11
N ILE A 172 8.57 6.68 1.37
CA ILE A 172 8.21 5.42 0.71
C ILE A 172 7.98 5.65 -0.79
N ALA A 173 7.29 6.72 -1.19
CA ALA A 173 7.05 7.03 -2.60
C ALA A 173 8.37 7.32 -3.36
N VAL A 174 9.30 8.03 -2.72
CA VAL A 174 10.64 8.25 -3.29
C VAL A 174 11.39 6.93 -3.42
N ILE A 175 11.42 6.10 -2.37
CA ILE A 175 12.07 4.78 -2.41
C ILE A 175 11.46 3.91 -3.50
N GLY A 176 10.13 3.84 -3.60
CA GLY A 176 9.43 3.08 -4.65
C GLY A 176 9.77 3.57 -6.06
N THR A 177 9.82 4.88 -6.25
CA THR A 177 10.21 5.49 -7.53
C THR A 177 11.66 5.17 -7.89
N LEU A 178 12.58 5.30 -6.94
CA LEU A 178 13.99 4.95 -7.13
C LEU A 178 14.17 3.47 -7.43
N LEU A 179 13.45 2.60 -6.71
CA LEU A 179 13.45 1.16 -6.92
C LEU A 179 13.03 0.83 -8.36
N LEU A 180 11.90 1.37 -8.82
CA LEU A 180 11.38 1.07 -10.15
C LEU A 180 12.23 1.68 -11.28
N LYS A 181 12.67 2.93 -11.15
CA LYS A 181 13.35 3.65 -12.24
C LYS A 181 14.86 3.40 -12.29
N HIS A 182 15.51 3.25 -11.13
CA HIS A 182 16.97 3.31 -11.05
C HIS A 182 17.64 1.99 -10.62
N THR A 183 16.89 0.95 -10.23
CA THR A 183 17.50 -0.32 -9.80
C THR A 183 17.41 -1.42 -10.86
N THR A 184 18.29 -2.41 -10.73
CA THR A 184 18.23 -3.65 -11.53
C THR A 184 16.98 -4.46 -11.24
N LEU A 185 16.45 -4.37 -10.00
CA LEU A 185 15.24 -5.05 -9.60
C LEU A 185 14.02 -4.47 -10.31
N GLY A 186 13.91 -3.13 -10.39
CA GLY A 186 12.84 -2.46 -11.13
C GLY A 186 12.83 -2.86 -12.60
N ARG A 187 14.01 -2.87 -13.26
CA ARG A 187 14.09 -3.34 -14.65
C ARG A 187 13.62 -4.78 -14.82
N LYS A 188 13.91 -5.67 -13.85
CA LYS A 188 13.45 -7.07 -13.88
C LYS A 188 11.92 -7.16 -13.73
N PHE A 189 11.30 -6.32 -12.89
CA PHE A 189 9.83 -6.26 -12.77
C PHE A 189 9.18 -5.92 -14.11
N TYR A 190 9.63 -4.87 -14.79
CA TYR A 190 9.13 -4.51 -16.13
C TYR A 190 9.40 -5.58 -17.18
N SER A 191 10.59 -6.19 -17.18
CA SER A 191 10.92 -7.28 -18.11
C SER A 191 9.98 -8.47 -17.97
N VAL A 192 9.75 -8.93 -16.74
CA VAL A 192 8.89 -10.09 -16.46
C VAL A 192 7.44 -9.76 -16.78
N GLY A 193 6.96 -8.56 -16.41
CA GLY A 193 5.61 -8.13 -16.71
C GLY A 193 5.33 -7.95 -18.20
N SER A 194 6.33 -7.55 -18.98
CA SER A 194 6.20 -7.45 -20.43
C SER A 194 6.10 -8.83 -21.09
N ASN A 195 7.02 -9.74 -20.77
CA ASN A 195 6.99 -11.13 -21.26
C ASN A 195 7.89 -12.03 -20.40
N ALA A 196 7.29 -12.83 -19.55
CA ALA A 196 8.01 -13.72 -18.63
C ALA A 196 8.86 -14.79 -19.36
N VAL A 197 8.43 -15.25 -20.55
CA VAL A 197 9.16 -16.24 -21.36
C VAL A 197 10.43 -15.61 -21.91
N GLN A 198 10.34 -14.44 -22.52
CA GLN A 198 11.51 -13.71 -23.03
C GLN A 198 12.47 -13.30 -21.93
N ALA A 199 11.96 -12.90 -20.75
CA ALA A 199 12.78 -12.60 -19.58
C ALA A 199 13.61 -13.82 -19.15
N ASN A 200 12.99 -15.01 -19.10
CA ASN A 200 13.68 -16.26 -18.79
C ASN A 200 14.76 -16.60 -19.83
N MET A 201 14.48 -16.42 -21.12
CA MET A 201 15.49 -16.64 -22.20
C MET A 201 16.67 -15.67 -22.08
N SER A 202 16.45 -14.50 -21.47
CA SER A 202 17.50 -13.51 -21.18
C SER A 202 18.19 -13.73 -19.84
N GLY A 203 18.00 -14.89 -19.18
CA GLY A 203 18.62 -15.23 -17.92
C GLY A 203 17.98 -14.62 -16.67
N ILE A 204 16.78 -14.02 -16.78
CA ILE A 204 16.03 -13.48 -15.66
C ILE A 204 15.07 -14.55 -15.14
N ASP A 205 15.28 -15.03 -13.92
CA ASP A 205 14.38 -15.97 -13.25
C ASP A 205 13.05 -15.29 -12.89
N SER A 206 12.04 -15.46 -13.76
CA SER A 206 10.74 -14.83 -13.60
C SER A 206 10.03 -15.24 -12.31
N LYS A 207 10.22 -16.49 -11.84
CA LYS A 207 9.59 -16.96 -10.60
C LYS A 207 10.08 -16.18 -9.39
N LYS A 208 11.41 -15.99 -9.27
CA LYS A 208 12.00 -15.20 -8.18
C LYS A 208 11.60 -13.73 -8.26
N VAL A 209 11.43 -13.20 -9.46
CA VAL A 209 11.01 -11.80 -9.66
C VAL A 209 9.57 -11.61 -9.22
N ILE A 210 8.65 -12.49 -9.63
CA ILE A 210 7.24 -12.46 -9.20
C ILE A 210 7.15 -12.59 -7.67
N MET A 211 7.87 -13.54 -7.08
CA MET A 211 7.89 -13.70 -5.62
C MET A 211 8.34 -12.43 -4.90
N LYS A 212 9.42 -11.77 -5.39
CA LYS A 212 9.90 -10.51 -4.81
C LYS A 212 8.89 -9.37 -4.97
N ALA A 213 8.13 -9.33 -6.06
CA ALA A 213 7.08 -8.32 -6.27
C ALA A 213 5.97 -8.44 -5.22
N PHE A 214 5.47 -9.65 -4.98
CA PHE A 214 4.43 -9.87 -3.97
C PHE A 214 4.94 -9.72 -2.52
N VAL A 215 6.19 -10.07 -2.22
CA VAL A 215 6.82 -9.76 -0.93
C VAL A 215 6.88 -8.24 -0.72
N PHE A 216 7.25 -7.48 -1.74
CA PHE A 216 7.31 -6.03 -1.67
C PHE A 216 5.90 -5.43 -1.50
N SER A 217 4.89 -5.93 -2.23
CA SER A 217 3.48 -5.56 -2.05
C SER A 217 3.02 -5.80 -0.61
N GLY A 218 3.30 -6.98 -0.07
CA GLY A 218 2.95 -7.34 1.31
C GLY A 218 3.63 -6.45 2.36
N LEU A 219 4.91 -6.09 2.15
CA LEU A 219 5.62 -5.15 3.02
C LEU A 219 4.98 -3.76 3.00
N MET A 220 4.64 -3.22 1.83
CA MET A 220 3.99 -1.92 1.70
C MET A 220 2.58 -1.93 2.29
N SER A 221 1.85 -3.01 2.10
CA SER A 221 0.52 -3.22 2.69
C SER A 221 0.58 -3.22 4.21
N ALA A 222 1.50 -3.97 4.80
CA ALA A 222 1.68 -3.99 6.25
C ALA A 222 2.13 -2.61 6.78
N ALA A 223 3.03 -1.92 6.09
CA ALA A 223 3.47 -0.57 6.46
C ALA A 223 2.29 0.41 6.48
N ALA A 224 1.41 0.36 5.48
CA ALA A 224 0.18 1.16 5.44
C ALA A 224 -0.74 0.83 6.63
N GLY A 225 -0.88 -0.44 6.99
CA GLY A 225 -1.68 -0.90 8.12
C GLY A 225 -1.13 -0.41 9.47
N ILE A 226 0.16 -0.50 9.67
CA ILE A 226 0.83 -0.01 10.88
C ILE A 226 0.62 1.51 11.03
N LEU A 227 0.80 2.28 9.96
CA LEU A 227 0.57 3.72 9.97
C LEU A 227 -0.91 4.06 10.19
N TYR A 228 -1.83 3.28 9.64
CA TYR A 228 -3.25 3.42 9.90
C TYR A 228 -3.57 3.24 11.38
N VAL A 229 -3.08 2.17 12.00
CA VAL A 229 -3.29 1.87 13.43
C VAL A 229 -2.69 2.97 14.32
N ALA A 230 -1.47 3.41 14.02
CA ALA A 230 -0.82 4.51 14.74
C ALA A 230 -1.65 5.82 14.64
N ARG A 231 -2.27 6.07 13.48
CA ARG A 231 -3.06 7.27 13.23
C ARG A 231 -4.46 7.19 13.85
N MET A 232 -5.17 6.09 13.66
CA MET A 232 -6.53 5.91 14.16
C MET A 232 -6.58 5.55 15.65
N ASN A 233 -5.42 5.23 16.24
CA ASN A 233 -5.29 4.78 17.62
C ASN A 233 -6.17 3.55 17.94
N SER A 234 -6.49 2.76 16.91
CA SER A 234 -7.32 1.56 17.02
C SER A 234 -7.10 0.61 15.85
N VAL A 235 -7.39 -0.68 16.06
CA VAL A 235 -7.40 -1.70 15.01
C VAL A 235 -8.58 -2.64 15.19
N GLN A 236 -9.20 -2.99 14.07
CA GLN A 236 -10.24 -4.01 13.95
C GLN A 236 -9.93 -4.95 12.79
N SER A 237 -10.70 -6.03 12.64
CA SER A 237 -10.37 -7.14 11.74
C SER A 237 -10.51 -6.86 10.24
N ASP A 238 -11.05 -5.70 9.84
CA ASP A 238 -11.41 -5.39 8.44
C ASP A 238 -10.95 -4.00 7.96
N ILE A 239 -10.01 -3.36 8.68
CA ILE A 239 -9.58 -1.97 8.39
C ILE A 239 -9.14 -1.74 6.95
N GLY A 240 -8.59 -2.75 6.29
CA GLY A 240 -8.09 -2.66 4.92
C GLY A 240 -9.16 -2.89 3.85
N SER A 241 -10.37 -3.34 4.21
CA SER A 241 -11.42 -3.67 3.24
C SER A 241 -11.83 -2.45 2.39
N ALA A 242 -11.96 -1.29 3.01
CA ALA A 242 -12.32 -0.04 2.33
C ALA A 242 -11.21 0.52 1.42
N TYR A 243 -9.98 0.08 1.58
CA TYR A 243 -8.83 0.59 0.80
C TYR A 243 -8.59 -0.16 -0.50
N LEU A 244 -8.99 -1.43 -0.60
CA LEU A 244 -8.65 -2.29 -1.73
C LEU A 244 -9.10 -1.72 -3.08
N LEU A 245 -10.39 -1.42 -3.22
CA LEU A 245 -10.92 -0.89 -4.49
C LEU A 245 -10.35 0.50 -4.80
N ASN A 246 -10.16 1.33 -3.77
CA ASN A 246 -9.60 2.67 -3.92
C ASN A 246 -8.16 2.64 -4.41
N VAL A 247 -7.32 1.73 -3.89
CA VAL A 247 -5.93 1.61 -4.33
C VAL A 247 -5.83 1.07 -5.74
N LEU A 248 -6.62 0.06 -6.10
CA LEU A 248 -6.68 -0.46 -7.47
C LEU A 248 -7.09 0.65 -8.45
N ALA A 249 -8.17 1.36 -8.13
CA ALA A 249 -8.62 2.49 -8.95
C ALA A 249 -7.53 3.55 -9.11
N ALA A 250 -6.85 3.93 -8.01
CA ALA A 250 -5.79 4.93 -8.05
C ALA A 250 -4.61 4.50 -8.92
N VAL A 251 -4.16 3.23 -8.82
CA VAL A 251 -3.02 2.71 -9.58
C VAL A 251 -3.37 2.60 -11.08
N TYR A 252 -4.54 2.05 -11.43
CA TYR A 252 -4.97 1.96 -12.82
C TYR A 252 -5.24 3.33 -13.45
N MET A 253 -5.84 4.27 -12.72
CA MET A 253 -6.01 5.66 -13.19
C MET A 253 -4.65 6.36 -13.35
N GLY A 254 -3.65 5.98 -12.57
CA GLY A 254 -2.27 6.45 -12.71
C GLY A 254 -1.62 6.04 -14.03
N GLY A 255 -2.12 5.00 -14.70
CA GLY A 255 -1.63 4.54 -16.00
C GLY A 255 -0.61 3.40 -15.90
N THR A 256 -0.73 2.58 -14.87
CA THR A 256 0.08 1.36 -14.67
C THR A 256 -0.47 0.22 -15.49
#